data_fb37b93fe819454ee3f3a817e0b00923
#
_entry.id   fb37b93fe819454ee3f3a817e0b00923
#
_cell.length_a   1.000
_cell.length_b   1.000
_cell.length_c   1.000
_cell.angle_alpha   90.00
_cell.angle_beta   90.00
_cell.angle_gamma   90.00
#
_symmetry.space_group_name_H-M   'P 1'
#
loop_
_entity.id
_entity.type
_entity.pdbx_description
1 polymer ?
#
loop_
_entity_poly.entity_id
_entity_poly.type
_entity_poly.pdbx_seq_one_letter_code
_entity_poly.pdbx_strand_id
1 'polypeptide(L)'
;MTPEEVAAYALQLPQATEENPFGPSLDVYKVEGKVFAILAPGGPSVSLKCEPGLAMHLRQQFDAVTPGYHLNKKHWNTVRLDGDVPPDQLEEMIEHSYECVVAGLPKAVRLRLR
;
A
#
# COMPACT_ATOMS: atom_id res chain seq x y z
N MET A 1 -5.72 -6.05 -10.70
CA MET A 1 -4.93 -4.88 -11.19
C MET A 1 -3.53 -5.34 -11.59
N THR A 2 -2.99 -4.76 -12.63
CA THR A 2 -1.59 -4.98 -13.00
C THR A 2 -0.66 -4.14 -12.11
N PRO A 3 0.65 -4.46 -12.06
CA PRO A 3 1.60 -3.58 -11.35
C PRO A 3 1.57 -2.13 -11.85
N GLU A 4 1.42 -1.93 -13.15
CA GLU A 4 1.33 -0.59 -13.76
C GLU A 4 0.09 0.17 -13.30
N GLU A 5 -1.03 -0.53 -13.17
CA GLU A 5 -2.27 0.08 -12.68
C GLU A 5 -2.16 0.44 -11.19
N VAL A 6 -1.53 -0.41 -10.39
CA VAL A 6 -1.28 -0.12 -8.97
C VAL A 6 -0.39 1.12 -8.83
N ALA A 7 0.69 1.18 -9.62
CA ALA A 7 1.62 2.32 -9.62
C ALA A 7 0.89 3.62 -9.98
N ALA A 8 0.07 3.60 -11.03
CA ALA A 8 -0.68 4.76 -11.48
C ALA A 8 -1.68 5.22 -10.41
N TYR A 9 -2.37 4.27 -9.77
CA TYR A 9 -3.33 4.58 -8.73
C TYR A 9 -2.66 5.22 -7.50
N ALA A 10 -1.54 4.65 -7.06
CA ALA A 10 -0.80 5.18 -5.93
C ALA A 10 -0.28 6.61 -6.21
N LEU A 11 0.23 6.84 -7.43
CA LEU A 11 0.82 8.14 -7.80
C LEU A 11 -0.21 9.25 -7.97
N GLN A 12 -1.48 8.94 -8.18
CA GLN A 12 -2.52 9.97 -8.27
C GLN A 12 -2.94 10.52 -6.90
N LEU A 13 -2.59 9.85 -5.81
CA LEU A 13 -2.92 10.33 -4.47
C LEU A 13 -2.11 11.58 -4.14
N PRO A 14 -2.67 12.53 -3.36
CA PRO A 14 -2.03 13.82 -3.12
C PRO A 14 -0.61 13.70 -2.57
N GLN A 15 0.35 14.38 -3.22
CA GLN A 15 1.76 14.44 -2.82
C GLN A 15 2.48 13.08 -2.83
N ALA A 16 1.91 12.06 -3.49
CA ALA A 16 2.55 10.75 -3.59
C ALA A 16 3.75 10.80 -4.52
N THR A 17 4.83 10.15 -4.10
CA THR A 17 6.07 10.03 -4.88
C THR A 17 6.49 8.57 -5.00
N GLU A 18 7.28 8.26 -6.04
CA GLU A 18 7.83 6.93 -6.26
C GLU A 18 9.35 6.98 -6.12
N GLU A 19 9.91 5.98 -5.43
CA GLU A 19 11.36 5.83 -5.29
C GLU A 19 11.74 4.36 -5.48
N ASN A 20 12.99 4.13 -5.88
CA ASN A 20 13.53 2.78 -6.11
C ASN A 20 14.82 2.58 -5.30
N PRO A 21 14.78 2.72 -3.95
CA PRO A 21 16.00 2.68 -3.14
C PRO A 21 16.67 1.30 -3.11
N PHE A 22 15.92 0.25 -3.47
CA PHE A 22 16.40 -1.13 -3.47
C PHE A 22 16.64 -1.67 -4.89
N GLY A 23 16.75 -0.78 -5.89
CA GLY A 23 16.95 -1.17 -7.28
C GLY A 23 15.63 -1.47 -8.00
N PRO A 24 15.70 -2.10 -9.21
CA PRO A 24 14.53 -2.25 -10.08
C PRO A 24 13.52 -3.30 -9.62
N SER A 25 13.82 -4.09 -8.58
CA SER A 25 12.91 -5.15 -8.11
C SER A 25 11.81 -4.66 -7.18
N LEU A 26 11.93 -3.45 -6.63
CA LEU A 26 10.93 -2.87 -5.72
C LEU A 26 10.71 -1.40 -6.01
N ASP A 27 9.44 -1.01 -6.13
CA ASP A 27 9.02 0.38 -6.24
C ASP A 27 8.37 0.78 -4.92
N VAL A 28 8.83 1.89 -4.34
CA VAL A 28 8.34 2.38 -3.04
C VAL A 28 7.57 3.68 -3.25
N TYR A 29 6.35 3.73 -2.72
CA TYR A 29 5.50 4.92 -2.82
C TYR A 29 5.40 5.58 -1.45
N LYS A 30 5.65 6.90 -1.42
CA LYS A 30 5.71 7.68 -0.18
C LYS A 30 4.80 8.88 -0.24
N VAL A 31 4.37 9.33 0.92
CA VAL A 31 3.74 10.63 1.14
C VAL A 31 4.46 11.31 2.30
N GLU A 32 4.94 12.53 2.07
CA GLU A 32 5.71 13.29 3.06
C GLU A 32 6.86 12.46 3.68
N GLY A 33 7.58 11.72 2.83
CA GLY A 33 8.70 10.89 3.23
C GLY A 33 8.36 9.57 3.91
N LYS A 34 7.08 9.25 4.07
CA LYS A 34 6.63 8.00 4.72
C LYS A 34 6.08 7.02 3.70
N VAL A 35 6.50 5.76 3.78
CA VAL A 35 6.10 4.69 2.87
C VAL A 35 4.63 4.30 3.12
N PHE A 36 3.83 4.25 2.05
CA PHE A 36 2.47 3.70 2.13
C PHE A 36 2.24 2.52 1.18
N ALA A 37 3.11 2.28 0.20
CA ALA A 37 2.99 1.13 -0.68
C ALA A 37 4.37 0.66 -1.13
N ILE A 38 4.54 -0.66 -1.20
CA ILE A 38 5.76 -1.30 -1.73
C ILE A 38 5.31 -2.28 -2.80
N LEU A 39 5.65 -1.99 -4.05
CA LEU A 39 5.27 -2.78 -5.22
C LEU A 39 6.43 -3.63 -5.68
N ALA A 40 6.19 -4.94 -5.82
CA ALA A 40 7.16 -5.90 -6.35
C ALA A 40 6.65 -6.41 -7.71
N PRO A 41 7.04 -5.77 -8.85
CA PRO A 41 6.46 -6.11 -10.15
C PRO A 41 6.81 -7.51 -10.66
N GLY A 42 7.98 -8.02 -10.27
CA GLY A 42 8.47 -9.33 -10.74
C GLY A 42 7.77 -10.53 -10.13
N GLY A 43 7.34 -10.41 -8.87
CA GLY A 43 6.46 -11.38 -8.26
C GLY A 43 5.19 -10.63 -7.84
N PRO A 44 4.24 -10.39 -8.75
CA PRO A 44 3.35 -9.23 -8.70
C PRO A 44 2.54 -9.14 -7.40
N SER A 45 3.06 -8.34 -6.48
CA SER A 45 2.45 -8.11 -5.18
C SER A 45 2.64 -6.66 -4.75
N VAL A 46 1.76 -6.19 -3.88
CA VAL A 46 1.90 -4.88 -3.25
C VAL A 46 1.71 -5.03 -1.73
N SER A 47 2.60 -4.42 -0.96
CA SER A 47 2.48 -4.38 0.50
C SER A 47 1.91 -3.03 0.91
N LEU A 48 0.88 -3.07 1.75
CA LEU A 48 0.09 -1.90 2.13
C LEU A 48 -0.08 -1.87 3.65
N LYS A 49 -0.02 -0.68 4.22
CA LYS A 49 -0.29 -0.47 5.63
C LYS A 49 -1.79 -0.57 5.90
N CYS A 50 -2.14 -1.10 7.06
CA CYS A 50 -3.54 -1.33 7.41
C CYS A 50 -3.76 -1.25 8.91
N GLU A 51 -4.93 -0.78 9.32
CA GLU A 51 -5.37 -0.86 10.70
C GLU A 51 -5.41 -2.34 11.12
N PRO A 52 -4.90 -2.72 12.33
CA PRO A 52 -4.71 -4.13 12.68
C PRO A 52 -5.93 -5.03 12.59
N GLY A 53 -7.08 -4.56 13.07
CA GLY A 53 -8.33 -5.35 13.01
C GLY A 53 -8.77 -5.61 11.57
N LEU A 54 -8.71 -4.59 10.73
CA LEU A 54 -9.02 -4.71 9.31
C LEU A 54 -8.00 -5.61 8.60
N ALA A 55 -6.72 -5.51 8.96
CA ALA A 55 -5.68 -6.34 8.37
C ALA A 55 -5.98 -7.83 8.55
N MET A 56 -6.37 -8.23 9.77
CA MET A 56 -6.74 -9.61 10.07
C MET A 56 -8.00 -10.05 9.31
N HIS A 57 -8.99 -9.17 9.24
CA HIS A 57 -10.23 -9.46 8.52
C HIS A 57 -9.96 -9.70 7.03
N LEU A 58 -9.14 -8.87 6.40
CA LEU A 58 -8.79 -9.02 4.99
C LEU A 58 -8.02 -10.31 4.71
N ARG A 59 -7.14 -10.73 5.63
CA ARG A 59 -6.41 -12.01 5.52
C ARG A 59 -7.36 -13.21 5.57
N GLN A 60 -8.45 -13.11 6.31
CA GLN A 60 -9.46 -14.16 6.39
C GLN A 60 -10.38 -14.15 5.16
N GLN A 61 -10.65 -12.97 4.63
CA GLN A 61 -11.57 -12.79 3.50
C GLN A 61 -10.95 -13.20 2.17
N PHE A 62 -9.65 -12.89 1.95
CA PHE A 62 -8.98 -13.12 0.67
C PHE A 62 -7.72 -13.96 0.83
N ASP A 63 -7.61 -15.04 0.05
CA ASP A 63 -6.41 -15.88 0.03
C ASP A 63 -5.18 -15.11 -0.45
N ALA A 64 -5.36 -14.12 -1.33
CA ALA A 64 -4.28 -13.29 -1.85
C ALA A 64 -3.69 -12.33 -0.81
N VAL A 65 -4.37 -12.11 0.32
CA VAL A 65 -3.91 -11.20 1.37
C VAL A 65 -3.22 -12.00 2.47
N THR A 66 -1.94 -11.69 2.72
CA THR A 66 -1.10 -12.35 3.72
C THR A 66 -0.44 -11.30 4.63
N PRO A 67 0.09 -11.71 5.80
CA PRO A 67 0.86 -10.78 6.64
C PRO A 67 2.03 -10.17 5.86
N GLY A 68 2.35 -8.90 6.15
CA GLY A 68 3.36 -8.15 5.42
C GLY A 68 4.71 -8.86 5.35
N TYR A 69 5.18 -9.14 4.14
CA TYR A 69 6.46 -9.82 3.90
C TYR A 69 7.63 -8.90 4.27
N HIS A 70 8.47 -9.35 5.22
CA HIS A 70 9.57 -8.56 5.78
C HIS A 70 9.16 -7.22 6.41
N LEU A 71 7.90 -7.11 6.85
CA LEU A 71 7.35 -5.91 7.45
C LEU A 71 6.68 -6.23 8.79
N ASN A 72 6.28 -5.20 9.53
CA ASN A 72 5.49 -5.38 10.75
C ASN A 72 4.13 -5.99 10.39
N LYS A 73 3.92 -7.25 10.80
CA LYS A 73 2.75 -8.03 10.39
C LYS A 73 1.45 -7.59 11.06
N LYS A 74 1.53 -6.79 12.11
CA LYS A 74 0.35 -6.21 12.76
C LYS A 74 -0.23 -5.07 11.94
N HIS A 75 0.61 -4.32 11.23
CA HIS A 75 0.22 -3.10 10.52
C HIS A 75 0.35 -3.18 9.00
N TRP A 76 0.83 -4.30 8.45
CA TRP A 76 1.08 -4.44 7.02
C TRP A 76 0.53 -5.75 6.48
N ASN A 77 -0.08 -5.68 5.29
CA ASN A 77 -0.47 -6.84 4.50
C ASN A 77 0.28 -6.82 3.17
N THR A 78 0.56 -8.01 2.65
CA THR A 78 1.05 -8.19 1.27
C THR A 78 -0.07 -8.82 0.45
N VAL A 79 -0.39 -8.20 -0.68
CA VAL A 79 -1.50 -8.61 -1.57
C VAL A 79 -0.92 -9.08 -2.90
N ARG A 80 -1.20 -10.33 -3.29
CA ARG A 80 -0.84 -10.81 -4.63
C ARG A 80 -1.81 -10.21 -5.65
N LEU A 81 -1.24 -9.69 -6.74
CA LEU A 81 -2.05 -9.01 -7.77
C LEU A 81 -2.75 -9.99 -8.72
N ASP A 82 -2.29 -11.25 -8.74
CA ASP A 82 -2.90 -12.31 -9.54
C ASP A 82 -3.94 -13.15 -8.76
N GLY A 83 -4.34 -12.66 -7.59
CA GLY A 83 -5.23 -13.39 -6.68
C GLY A 83 -6.68 -12.91 -6.73
N ASP A 84 -7.40 -13.19 -5.65
CA ASP A 84 -8.84 -13.04 -5.54
C ASP A 84 -9.36 -11.68 -5.08
N VAL A 85 -8.50 -10.67 -4.96
CA VAL A 85 -8.93 -9.32 -4.56
C VAL A 85 -9.43 -8.55 -5.78
N PRO A 86 -10.71 -8.12 -5.79
CA PRO A 86 -11.22 -7.32 -6.91
C PRO A 86 -10.51 -5.96 -7.01
N PRO A 87 -10.41 -5.37 -8.21
CA PRO A 87 -9.72 -4.09 -8.40
C PRO A 87 -10.24 -2.94 -7.54
N ASP A 88 -11.55 -2.81 -7.37
CA ASP A 88 -12.15 -1.77 -6.54
C ASP A 88 -11.77 -1.93 -5.06
N GLN A 89 -11.71 -3.17 -4.58
CA GLN A 89 -11.26 -3.47 -3.21
C GLN A 89 -9.79 -3.14 -3.03
N LEU A 90 -8.96 -3.45 -4.03
CA LEU A 90 -7.54 -3.13 -3.97
C LEU A 90 -7.31 -1.63 -3.98
N GLU A 91 -8.07 -0.89 -4.77
CA GLU A 91 -8.03 0.58 -4.75
C GLU A 91 -8.34 1.13 -3.36
N GLU A 92 -9.37 0.59 -2.71
CA GLU A 92 -9.73 0.97 -1.33
C GLU A 92 -8.60 0.65 -0.35
N MET A 93 -7.93 -0.49 -0.52
CA MET A 93 -6.79 -0.87 0.31
C MET A 93 -5.62 0.09 0.15
N ILE A 94 -5.34 0.53 -1.08
CA ILE A 94 -4.28 1.51 -1.36
C ILE A 94 -4.61 2.85 -0.70
N GLU A 95 -5.84 3.33 -0.85
CA GLU A 95 -6.29 4.57 -0.23
C GLU A 95 -6.26 4.48 1.30
N HIS A 96 -6.71 3.35 1.86
CA HIS A 96 -6.67 3.14 3.31
C HIS A 96 -5.23 3.19 3.84
N SER A 97 -4.28 2.57 3.13
CA SER A 97 -2.86 2.62 3.49
C SER A 97 -2.34 4.05 3.51
N TYR A 98 -2.65 4.81 2.46
CA TYR A 98 -2.29 6.23 2.37
C TYR A 98 -2.88 7.00 3.57
N GLU A 99 -4.15 6.80 3.87
CA GLU A 99 -4.82 7.48 4.98
C GLU A 99 -4.22 7.12 6.33
N CYS A 100 -3.84 5.85 6.54
CA CYS A 100 -3.16 5.41 7.76
C CYS A 100 -1.85 6.16 7.97
N VAL A 101 -1.07 6.34 6.91
CA VAL A 101 0.19 7.06 6.97
C VAL A 101 -0.04 8.55 7.24
N VAL A 102 -0.98 9.15 6.51
CA VAL A 102 -1.33 10.58 6.69
C VAL A 102 -1.81 10.85 8.11
N ALA A 103 -2.61 9.95 8.68
CA ALA A 103 -3.12 10.11 10.06
C ALA A 103 -1.99 10.15 11.09
N GLY A 104 -0.84 9.55 10.81
CA GLY A 104 0.33 9.57 11.68
C GLY A 104 1.23 10.79 11.51
N LEU A 105 0.94 11.67 10.55
CA LEU A 105 1.74 12.85 10.31
C LEU A 105 1.36 14.00 11.27
N PRO A 106 2.29 14.97 11.51
CA PRO A 106 1.95 16.16 12.29
C PRO A 106 0.78 16.92 11.67
N LYS A 107 -0.05 17.55 12.50
CA LYS A 107 -1.26 18.24 12.05
C LYS A 107 -1.01 19.26 10.94
N ALA A 108 0.06 20.05 11.06
CA ALA A 108 0.42 21.07 10.06
C ALA A 108 0.67 20.42 8.69
N VAL A 109 1.33 19.27 8.67
CA VAL A 109 1.62 18.52 7.44
C VAL A 109 0.35 17.95 6.85
N ARG A 110 -0.52 17.36 7.68
CA ARG A 110 -1.80 16.81 7.22
C ARG A 110 -2.69 17.86 6.55
N LEU A 111 -2.69 19.08 7.07
CA LEU A 111 -3.51 20.17 6.52
C LEU A 111 -3.06 20.59 5.12
N ARG A 112 -1.77 20.40 4.78
CA ARG A 112 -1.26 20.70 3.45
C ARG A 112 -1.68 19.69 2.39
N LEU A 113 -2.14 18.51 2.80
CA LEU A 113 -2.53 17.41 1.89
C LEU A 113 -4.00 17.47 1.46
N ARG A 114 -4.74 18.45 1.94
CA ARG A 114 -6.17 18.62 1.61
C ARG A 114 -6.39 19.58 0.47
#